data_1399cab24aa550544ea6b268194d49dc
#
_entry.id   1399cab24aa550544ea6b268194d49dc
#
_cell.length_a   1.000
_cell.length_b   1.000
_cell.length_c   1.000
_cell.angle_alpha   90.00
_cell.angle_beta   90.00
_cell.angle_gamma   90.00
#
_symmetry.space_group_name_H-M   'P 1'
#
loop_
_entity.id
_entity.type
_entity.pdbx_description
1 polymer ?
#
loop_
_entity_poly.entity_id
_entity_poly.type
_entity_poly.pdbx_seq_one_letter_code
_entity_poly.pdbx_strand_id
1 'polypeptide(L)'
;MRYRPFGVNGKAVSAASLALSEEFKSQSAETWRSLAIAALESGINAFEVTEGSPHAASGLRAAAGSLERRLLFFAWKIRGEGRPPLDARRLQDSVRSGLQALGGGYLDLVVIDEAAYAGMSAEAHRLLADLKSSNLVLSAAIAGAGPLVDKALASGSFDALASPYSLTTGWAVRRRIREASLANIAVLGTDAFPPELCRAPTQSPTKLGLLRRSGPTAASVGPYAFLHETRGWEADELCLAYAMTEPSLATIQIEAVRPEVIERLAAVPDRELPTGIAAQIEMARIDSENRAPGR
;
A
#
# COMPACT_ATOMS: atom_id res chain seq x y z
N MET A 1 -17.73 -4.02 1.28
CA MET A 1 -16.58 -3.15 0.85
C MET A 1 -17.06 -1.73 0.59
N ARG A 2 -16.36 -0.72 1.11
CA ARG A 2 -16.64 0.71 0.88
C ARG A 2 -15.76 1.23 -0.25
N TYR A 3 -16.24 2.25 -0.98
CA TYR A 3 -15.51 2.90 -2.06
C TYR A 3 -15.33 4.39 -1.76
N ARG A 4 -14.21 4.95 -2.18
CA ARG A 4 -13.84 6.36 -2.01
C ARG A 4 -13.42 6.96 -3.35
N PRO A 5 -13.62 8.25 -3.61
CA PRO A 5 -13.10 8.89 -4.81
C PRO A 5 -11.58 8.96 -4.76
N PHE A 6 -10.91 8.69 -5.87
CA PHE A 6 -9.47 8.83 -6.02
C PHE A 6 -9.13 10.13 -6.74
N GLY A 7 -8.59 11.08 -6.00
CA GLY A 7 -8.17 12.38 -6.53
C GLY A 7 -9.26 13.16 -7.26
N VAL A 8 -8.82 14.11 -8.06
CA VAL A 8 -9.72 14.99 -8.84
C VAL A 8 -10.46 14.25 -9.95
N ASN A 9 -9.94 13.12 -10.42
CA ASN A 9 -10.60 12.29 -11.44
C ASN A 9 -11.83 11.55 -10.90
N GLY A 10 -12.00 11.51 -9.57
CA GLY A 10 -13.18 10.98 -8.91
C GLY A 10 -13.46 9.50 -9.13
N LYS A 11 -12.51 8.73 -9.71
CA LYS A 11 -12.68 7.30 -9.92
C LYS A 11 -12.85 6.59 -8.59
N ALA A 12 -13.87 5.76 -8.47
CA ALA A 12 -14.15 5.02 -7.24
C ALA A 12 -13.10 3.91 -7.04
N VAL A 13 -12.39 3.96 -5.90
CA VAL A 13 -11.47 2.91 -5.46
C VAL A 13 -12.00 2.27 -4.18
N SER A 14 -11.80 0.95 -4.04
CA SER A 14 -12.11 0.24 -2.81
C SER A 14 -11.25 0.76 -1.66
N ALA A 15 -11.81 0.82 -0.46
CA ALA A 15 -11.13 1.32 0.74
C ALA A 15 -9.86 0.50 1.08
N ALA A 16 -9.80 -0.76 0.64
CA ALA A 16 -8.59 -1.58 0.61
C ALA A 16 -8.20 -1.83 -0.85
N SER A 17 -6.89 -1.79 -1.17
CA SER A 17 -6.30 -2.16 -2.46
C SER A 17 -5.30 -3.30 -2.27
N LEU A 18 -5.07 -4.12 -3.30
CA LEU A 18 -4.16 -5.25 -3.23
C LEU A 18 -2.84 -4.95 -3.95
N ALA A 19 -1.72 -5.06 -3.24
CA ALA A 19 -0.39 -5.03 -3.83
C ALA A 19 0.06 -6.43 -4.27
N LEU A 20 0.59 -6.52 -5.48
CA LEU A 20 1.07 -7.73 -6.11
C LEU A 20 2.54 -7.54 -6.49
N SER A 21 3.44 -8.18 -5.74
CA SER A 21 4.88 -8.08 -5.96
C SER A 21 5.58 -9.42 -5.75
N GLU A 22 6.38 -9.83 -6.73
CA GLU A 22 7.17 -11.07 -6.64
C GLU A 22 8.44 -10.90 -5.79
N GLU A 23 8.77 -9.69 -5.35
CA GLU A 23 9.91 -9.44 -4.49
C GLU A 23 9.77 -10.06 -3.10
N PHE A 24 8.54 -10.12 -2.58
CA PHE A 24 8.27 -10.71 -1.28
C PHE A 24 8.18 -12.22 -1.33
N LYS A 25 7.66 -12.77 -2.42
CA LYS A 25 7.55 -14.22 -2.63
C LYS A 25 7.31 -14.53 -4.11
N SER A 26 8.20 -15.26 -4.72
CA SER A 26 7.95 -15.83 -6.05
C SER A 26 6.82 -16.87 -5.96
N GLN A 27 5.76 -16.67 -6.71
CA GLN A 27 4.60 -17.54 -6.79
C GLN A 27 4.24 -17.78 -8.26
N SER A 28 3.49 -18.85 -8.54
CA SER A 28 2.98 -19.11 -9.89
C SER A 28 1.94 -18.08 -10.31
N ALA A 29 1.78 -17.89 -11.62
CA ALA A 29 0.71 -17.04 -12.14
C ALA A 29 -0.69 -17.50 -11.70
N GLU A 30 -0.91 -18.80 -11.53
CA GLU A 30 -2.18 -19.35 -11.03
C GLU A 30 -2.42 -19.00 -9.56
N THR A 31 -1.38 -19.01 -8.73
CA THR A 31 -1.50 -18.54 -7.33
C THR A 31 -1.88 -17.06 -7.29
N TRP A 32 -1.19 -16.23 -8.10
CA TRP A 32 -1.53 -14.81 -8.21
C TRP A 32 -2.95 -14.58 -8.75
N ARG A 33 -3.38 -15.40 -9.71
CA ARG A 33 -4.75 -15.38 -10.21
C ARG A 33 -5.77 -15.68 -9.10
N SER A 34 -5.53 -16.69 -8.28
CA SER A 34 -6.42 -17.04 -7.16
C SER A 34 -6.51 -15.91 -6.13
N LEU A 35 -5.39 -15.24 -5.83
CA LEU A 35 -5.38 -14.06 -4.94
C LEU A 35 -6.19 -12.89 -5.54
N ALA A 36 -6.01 -12.62 -6.83
CA ALA A 36 -6.74 -11.56 -7.52
C ALA A 36 -8.25 -11.86 -7.60
N ILE A 37 -8.65 -13.12 -7.82
CA ILE A 37 -10.06 -13.54 -7.80
C ILE A 37 -10.66 -13.30 -6.41
N ALA A 38 -10.01 -13.78 -5.34
CA ALA A 38 -10.49 -13.57 -3.98
C ALA A 38 -10.66 -12.07 -3.65
N ALA A 39 -9.74 -11.22 -4.12
CA ALA A 39 -9.84 -9.78 -3.97
C ALA A 39 -11.05 -9.19 -4.73
N LEU A 40 -11.24 -9.57 -5.99
CA LEU A 40 -12.36 -9.12 -6.82
C LEU A 40 -13.70 -9.56 -6.25
N GLU A 41 -13.84 -10.82 -5.83
CA GLU A 41 -15.05 -11.37 -5.20
C GLU A 41 -15.35 -10.69 -3.87
N SER A 42 -14.32 -10.25 -3.15
CA SER A 42 -14.45 -9.46 -1.92
C SER A 42 -14.74 -7.96 -2.18
N GLY A 43 -14.86 -7.54 -3.44
CA GLY A 43 -15.16 -6.16 -3.84
C GLY A 43 -13.93 -5.23 -3.91
N ILE A 44 -12.71 -5.76 -3.86
CA ILE A 44 -11.51 -4.96 -4.14
C ILE A 44 -11.43 -4.73 -5.65
N ASN A 45 -11.37 -3.47 -6.06
CA ASN A 45 -11.23 -3.08 -7.46
C ASN A 45 -9.90 -2.40 -7.80
N ALA A 46 -9.06 -2.15 -6.80
CA ALA A 46 -7.80 -1.45 -6.94
C ALA A 46 -6.62 -2.41 -6.71
N PHE A 47 -5.71 -2.47 -7.68
CA PHE A 47 -4.56 -3.37 -7.69
C PHE A 47 -3.31 -2.60 -8.08
N GLU A 48 -2.22 -2.81 -7.34
CA GLU A 48 -0.89 -2.34 -7.70
C GLU A 48 -0.03 -3.54 -8.09
N VAL A 49 0.63 -3.45 -9.25
CA VAL A 49 1.65 -4.42 -9.66
C VAL A 49 3.00 -3.72 -9.71
N THR A 50 3.99 -4.32 -9.03
CA THR A 50 5.37 -3.81 -9.08
C THR A 50 6.06 -4.29 -10.35
N GLU A 51 6.80 -3.39 -11.03
CA GLU A 51 7.61 -3.74 -12.20
C GLU A 51 8.55 -4.92 -11.89
N GLY A 52 8.72 -5.83 -12.87
CA GLY A 52 9.50 -7.04 -12.65
C GLY A 52 8.73 -8.19 -12.01
N SER A 53 7.40 -8.10 -11.92
CA SER A 53 6.51 -9.15 -11.39
C SER A 53 5.61 -9.74 -12.49
N PRO A 54 6.16 -10.49 -13.47
CA PRO A 54 5.41 -10.95 -14.64
C PRO A 54 4.31 -11.98 -14.30
N HIS A 55 4.53 -12.86 -13.32
CA HIS A 55 3.52 -13.84 -12.92
C HIS A 55 2.37 -13.16 -12.18
N ALA A 56 2.66 -12.15 -11.34
CA ALA A 56 1.65 -11.36 -10.66
C ALA A 56 0.77 -10.59 -11.67
N ALA A 57 1.40 -9.93 -12.64
CA ALA A 57 0.69 -9.24 -13.71
C ALA A 57 -0.16 -10.19 -14.57
N SER A 58 0.38 -11.35 -14.95
CA SER A 58 -0.33 -12.38 -15.71
C SER A 58 -1.52 -12.94 -14.92
N GLY A 59 -1.35 -13.23 -13.63
CA GLY A 59 -2.40 -13.70 -12.74
C GLY A 59 -3.54 -12.69 -12.60
N LEU A 60 -3.21 -11.42 -12.34
CA LEU A 60 -4.21 -10.34 -12.27
C LEU A 60 -4.96 -10.17 -13.60
N ARG A 61 -4.24 -10.14 -14.73
CA ARG A 61 -4.85 -10.04 -16.05
C ARG A 61 -5.82 -11.18 -16.31
N ALA A 62 -5.45 -12.42 -15.96
CA ALA A 62 -6.31 -13.59 -16.13
C ALA A 62 -7.56 -13.54 -15.22
N ALA A 63 -7.43 -13.04 -14.00
CA ALA A 63 -8.55 -12.86 -13.08
C ALA A 63 -9.53 -11.76 -13.54
N ALA A 64 -8.98 -10.66 -14.04
CA ALA A 64 -9.75 -9.46 -14.42
C ALA A 64 -10.33 -9.50 -15.84
N GLY A 65 -9.95 -10.49 -16.66
CA GLY A 65 -10.19 -10.47 -18.12
C GLY A 65 -11.67 -10.47 -18.57
N SER A 66 -12.60 -10.87 -17.69
CA SER A 66 -14.04 -10.81 -17.96
C SER A 66 -14.71 -9.53 -17.47
N LEU A 67 -13.99 -8.67 -16.75
CA LEU A 67 -14.54 -7.45 -16.13
C LEU A 67 -14.31 -6.24 -17.04
N GLU A 68 -15.26 -5.30 -17.00
CA GLU A 68 -15.08 -4.03 -17.71
C GLU A 68 -13.90 -3.25 -17.12
N ARG A 69 -12.93 -2.87 -17.94
CA ARG A 69 -11.71 -2.16 -17.55
C ARG A 69 -11.99 -0.89 -16.73
N ARG A 70 -13.08 -0.19 -17.02
CA ARG A 70 -13.46 1.05 -16.31
C ARG A 70 -13.82 0.83 -14.84
N LEU A 71 -14.20 -0.38 -14.44
CA LEU A 71 -14.55 -0.74 -13.07
C LEU A 71 -13.31 -1.04 -12.22
N LEU A 72 -12.16 -1.24 -12.86
CA LEU A 72 -10.91 -1.62 -12.23
C LEU A 72 -9.95 -0.42 -12.15
N PHE A 73 -9.17 -0.37 -11.09
CA PHE A 73 -8.10 0.59 -10.88
C PHE A 73 -6.76 -0.14 -10.88
N PHE A 74 -5.95 0.08 -11.92
CA PHE A 74 -4.64 -0.55 -12.07
C PHE A 74 -3.52 0.47 -11.86
N ALA A 75 -2.70 0.20 -10.85
CA ALA A 75 -1.48 0.91 -10.58
C ALA A 75 -0.25 0.10 -11.01
N TRP A 76 0.73 0.78 -11.58
CA TRP A 76 2.03 0.22 -11.95
C TRP A 76 3.13 0.91 -11.17
N LYS A 77 3.87 0.15 -10.35
CA LYS A 77 4.92 0.68 -9.49
C LYS A 77 6.29 0.52 -10.12
N ILE A 78 6.98 1.65 -10.27
CA ILE A 78 8.35 1.75 -10.78
C ILE A 78 9.29 1.92 -9.60
N ARG A 79 10.32 1.09 -9.51
CA ARG A 79 11.30 1.08 -8.42
C ARG A 79 12.64 1.63 -8.84
N GLY A 80 13.34 2.29 -7.88
CA GLY A 80 14.67 2.83 -8.10
C GLY A 80 15.78 1.99 -7.48
N GLU A 81 15.52 1.31 -6.37
CA GLU A 81 16.54 0.58 -5.66
C GLU A 81 17.13 -0.57 -6.51
N GLY A 82 18.46 -0.61 -6.62
CA GLY A 82 19.15 -1.59 -7.44
C GLY A 82 18.91 -1.48 -8.95
N ARG A 83 18.34 -0.37 -9.42
CA ARG A 83 17.99 -0.11 -10.82
C ARG A 83 18.77 1.09 -11.37
N PRO A 84 18.95 1.20 -12.71
CA PRO A 84 19.51 2.39 -13.32
C PRO A 84 18.64 3.65 -13.02
N PRO A 85 19.19 4.87 -13.15
CA PRO A 85 18.42 6.10 -13.04
C PRO A 85 17.18 6.10 -13.95
N LEU A 86 16.10 6.76 -13.50
CA LEU A 86 14.84 6.82 -14.24
C LEU A 86 14.93 7.90 -15.32
N ASP A 87 15.57 7.57 -16.43
CA ASP A 87 15.56 8.41 -17.64
C ASP A 87 14.25 8.20 -18.44
N ALA A 88 14.06 9.01 -19.51
CA ALA A 88 12.87 8.94 -20.33
C ALA A 88 12.68 7.57 -21.00
N ARG A 89 13.76 6.91 -21.43
CA ARG A 89 13.70 5.59 -22.04
C ARG A 89 13.22 4.53 -21.04
N ARG A 90 13.81 4.50 -19.86
CA ARG A 90 13.42 3.57 -18.80
C ARG A 90 11.97 3.78 -18.36
N LEU A 91 11.53 5.04 -18.19
CA LEU A 91 10.14 5.35 -17.89
C LEU A 91 9.21 4.85 -18.98
N GLN A 92 9.52 5.12 -20.25
CA GLN A 92 8.73 4.67 -21.39
C GLN A 92 8.62 3.14 -21.47
N ASP A 93 9.75 2.45 -21.29
CA ASP A 93 9.79 0.99 -21.36
C ASP A 93 9.03 0.36 -20.17
N SER A 94 9.12 0.93 -18.96
CA SER A 94 8.37 0.46 -17.80
C SER A 94 6.86 0.67 -17.98
N VAL A 95 6.42 1.85 -18.41
CA VAL A 95 4.98 2.12 -18.66
C VAL A 95 4.44 1.23 -19.77
N ARG A 96 5.19 1.05 -20.87
CA ARG A 96 4.80 0.12 -21.95
C ARG A 96 4.65 -1.31 -21.44
N SER A 97 5.59 -1.77 -20.62
CA SER A 97 5.53 -3.10 -20.00
C SER A 97 4.29 -3.24 -19.11
N GLY A 98 3.95 -2.23 -18.31
CA GLY A 98 2.74 -2.22 -17.49
C GLY A 98 1.45 -2.31 -18.31
N LEU A 99 1.35 -1.50 -19.39
CA LEU A 99 0.21 -1.52 -20.32
C LEU A 99 0.03 -2.89 -20.98
N GLN A 100 1.12 -3.51 -21.44
CA GLN A 100 1.08 -4.83 -22.05
C GLN A 100 0.74 -5.93 -21.06
N ALA A 101 1.36 -5.89 -19.87
CA ALA A 101 1.19 -6.91 -18.84
C ALA A 101 -0.23 -6.93 -18.25
N LEU A 102 -0.83 -5.77 -18.02
CA LEU A 102 -2.17 -5.63 -17.44
C LEU A 102 -3.30 -5.66 -18.48
N GLY A 103 -2.97 -5.61 -19.79
CA GLY A 103 -3.95 -5.77 -20.86
C GLY A 103 -4.96 -4.63 -20.98
N GLY A 104 -4.68 -3.47 -20.39
CA GLY A 104 -5.54 -2.29 -20.48
C GLY A 104 -5.01 -1.25 -21.44
N GLY A 105 -5.88 -0.47 -22.05
CA GLY A 105 -5.48 0.65 -22.93
C GLY A 105 -4.81 1.81 -22.18
N TYR A 106 -4.85 1.81 -20.84
CA TYR A 106 -4.31 2.83 -19.96
C TYR A 106 -3.98 2.27 -18.57
N LEU A 107 -3.11 2.96 -17.84
CA LEU A 107 -2.88 2.78 -16.41
C LEU A 107 -3.62 3.87 -15.63
N ASP A 108 -4.33 3.51 -14.57
CA ASP A 108 -4.98 4.50 -13.71
C ASP A 108 -3.95 5.29 -12.91
N LEU A 109 -2.86 4.61 -12.51
CA LEU A 109 -1.82 5.21 -11.71
C LEU A 109 -0.44 4.64 -12.09
N VAL A 110 0.54 5.51 -12.25
CA VAL A 110 1.95 5.13 -12.21
C VAL A 110 2.51 5.59 -10.87
N VAL A 111 3.05 4.66 -10.10
CA VAL A 111 3.68 4.93 -8.79
C VAL A 111 5.19 4.94 -8.98
N ILE A 112 5.85 6.02 -8.65
CA ILE A 112 7.31 6.17 -8.72
C ILE A 112 7.83 6.22 -7.27
N ASP A 113 8.69 5.29 -6.87
CA ASP A 113 9.25 5.33 -5.54
C ASP A 113 10.31 6.44 -5.40
N GLU A 114 10.62 6.77 -4.14
CA GLU A 114 11.54 7.87 -3.81
C GLU A 114 12.94 7.65 -4.40
N ALA A 115 13.40 6.39 -4.49
CA ALA A 115 14.69 6.04 -5.07
C ALA A 115 14.69 6.22 -6.60
N ALA A 116 13.61 5.86 -7.30
CA ALA A 116 13.46 6.11 -8.72
C ALA A 116 13.34 7.61 -9.02
N TYR A 117 12.59 8.35 -8.20
CA TYR A 117 12.44 9.79 -8.32
C TYR A 117 13.78 10.52 -8.14
N ALA A 118 14.65 10.08 -7.22
CA ALA A 118 15.97 10.64 -7.02
C ALA A 118 16.84 10.62 -8.29
N GLY A 119 16.64 9.62 -9.14
CA GLY A 119 17.33 9.46 -10.44
C GLY A 119 16.53 9.92 -11.65
N MET A 120 15.39 10.62 -11.45
CA MET A 120 14.49 11.00 -12.55
C MET A 120 15.05 12.18 -13.33
N SER A 121 15.24 12.00 -14.64
CA SER A 121 15.76 13.07 -15.52
C SER A 121 14.68 14.10 -15.89
N ALA A 122 15.10 15.29 -16.34
CA ALA A 122 14.17 16.32 -16.83
C ALA A 122 13.34 15.83 -18.04
N GLU A 123 13.92 14.98 -18.88
CA GLU A 123 13.24 14.36 -20.01
C GLU A 123 12.17 13.36 -19.53
N ALA A 124 12.46 12.60 -18.46
CA ALA A 124 11.48 11.70 -17.86
C ALA A 124 10.30 12.46 -17.25
N HIS A 125 10.52 13.61 -16.62
CA HIS A 125 9.44 14.48 -16.15
C HIS A 125 8.53 14.95 -17.28
N ARG A 126 9.13 15.40 -18.41
CA ARG A 126 8.37 15.79 -19.60
C ARG A 126 7.57 14.63 -20.18
N LEU A 127 8.21 13.47 -20.33
CA LEU A 127 7.53 12.26 -20.81
C LEU A 127 6.37 11.85 -19.92
N LEU A 128 6.50 11.95 -18.58
CA LEU A 128 5.40 11.65 -17.66
C LEU A 128 4.21 12.60 -17.91
N ALA A 129 4.44 13.87 -18.16
CA ALA A 129 3.39 14.82 -18.52
C ALA A 129 2.74 14.46 -19.86
N ASP A 130 3.53 14.05 -20.88
CA ASP A 130 3.03 13.63 -22.19
C ASP A 130 2.20 12.35 -22.09
N LEU A 131 2.61 11.38 -21.27
CA LEU A 131 1.85 10.14 -21.00
C LEU A 131 0.52 10.44 -20.32
N LYS A 132 0.48 11.45 -19.42
CA LYS A 132 -0.76 11.90 -18.78
C LYS A 132 -1.67 12.62 -19.80
N SER A 133 -1.14 13.53 -20.60
CA SER A 133 -1.93 14.27 -21.60
C SER A 133 -2.51 13.38 -22.69
N SER A 134 -1.84 12.28 -23.03
CA SER A 134 -2.32 11.26 -23.99
C SER A 134 -3.26 10.21 -23.37
N ASN A 135 -3.58 10.32 -22.07
CA ASN A 135 -4.40 9.36 -21.31
C ASN A 135 -3.87 7.92 -21.29
N LEU A 136 -2.59 7.70 -21.57
CA LEU A 136 -1.96 6.40 -21.34
C LEU A 136 -1.71 6.14 -19.86
N VAL A 137 -1.51 7.20 -19.09
CA VAL A 137 -1.43 7.22 -17.62
C VAL A 137 -2.43 8.28 -17.14
N LEU A 138 -3.40 7.91 -16.31
CA LEU A 138 -4.39 8.89 -15.84
C LEU A 138 -3.89 9.73 -14.67
N SER A 139 -3.03 9.16 -13.82
CA SER A 139 -2.45 9.84 -12.66
C SER A 139 -1.05 9.31 -12.35
N ALA A 140 -0.25 10.12 -11.68
CA ALA A 140 1.07 9.73 -11.19
C ALA A 140 1.16 9.94 -9.68
N ALA A 141 1.76 8.97 -8.96
CA ALA A 141 2.03 9.04 -7.53
C ALA A 141 3.52 9.01 -7.25
N ILE A 142 3.94 9.77 -6.23
CA ILE A 142 5.21 9.58 -5.56
C ILE A 142 5.02 8.66 -4.36
N ALA A 143 5.89 7.66 -4.19
CA ALA A 143 5.84 6.74 -3.04
C ALA A 143 7.04 6.94 -2.12
N GLY A 144 6.77 7.12 -0.83
CA GLY A 144 7.81 7.25 0.18
C GLY A 144 7.40 8.10 1.37
N ALA A 145 8.37 8.33 2.27
CA ALA A 145 8.19 9.13 3.48
C ALA A 145 9.36 10.11 3.72
N GLY A 146 10.39 10.08 2.89
CA GLY A 146 11.57 10.89 3.01
C GLY A 146 11.38 12.34 2.51
N PRO A 147 12.44 13.16 2.58
CA PRO A 147 12.38 14.58 2.20
C PRO A 147 12.20 14.81 0.69
N LEU A 148 12.56 13.83 -0.15
CA LEU A 148 12.36 13.94 -1.60
C LEU A 148 10.87 13.90 -1.98
N VAL A 149 10.02 13.31 -1.15
CA VAL A 149 8.56 13.30 -1.35
C VAL A 149 8.01 14.72 -1.35
N ASP A 150 8.43 15.58 -0.40
CA ASP A 150 7.98 16.97 -0.33
C ASP A 150 8.39 17.76 -1.59
N LYS A 151 9.62 17.51 -2.08
CA LYS A 151 10.10 18.09 -3.34
C LYS A 151 9.29 17.62 -4.54
N ALA A 152 8.97 16.33 -4.59
CA ALA A 152 8.17 15.75 -5.66
C ALA A 152 6.75 16.34 -5.69
N LEU A 153 6.08 16.43 -4.54
CA LEU A 153 4.76 17.04 -4.44
C LEU A 153 4.76 18.51 -4.84
N ALA A 154 5.78 19.27 -4.40
CA ALA A 154 5.93 20.68 -4.76
C ALA A 154 6.18 20.91 -6.26
N SER A 155 6.66 19.89 -7.01
CA SER A 155 6.87 20.01 -8.47
C SER A 155 5.58 20.11 -9.27
N GLY A 156 4.43 19.73 -8.70
CA GLY A 156 3.14 19.67 -9.39
C GLY A 156 3.02 18.53 -10.43
N SER A 157 4.02 17.64 -10.53
CA SER A 157 4.02 16.54 -11.49
C SER A 157 3.19 15.34 -11.02
N PHE A 158 2.90 15.25 -9.71
CA PHE A 158 2.23 14.12 -9.07
C PHE A 158 0.83 14.49 -8.60
N ASP A 159 -0.12 13.62 -8.88
CA ASP A 159 -1.54 13.73 -8.54
C ASP A 159 -1.89 12.95 -7.28
N ALA A 160 -0.96 12.09 -6.84
CA ALA A 160 -1.16 11.22 -5.70
C ALA A 160 0.14 11.02 -4.89
N LEU A 161 -0.05 10.65 -3.63
CA LEU A 161 0.98 10.27 -2.67
C LEU A 161 0.70 8.83 -2.18
N ALA A 162 1.66 7.92 -2.33
CA ALA A 162 1.66 6.64 -1.65
C ALA A 162 2.59 6.74 -0.42
N SER A 163 2.03 6.71 0.77
CA SER A 163 2.76 6.98 2.02
C SER A 163 2.57 5.87 3.04
N PRO A 164 3.63 5.44 3.75
CA PRO A 164 3.48 4.56 4.89
C PRO A 164 2.50 5.16 5.90
N TYR A 165 1.49 4.37 6.26
CA TYR A 165 0.53 4.76 7.28
C TYR A 165 0.06 3.57 8.12
N SER A 166 0.47 3.55 9.36
CA SER A 166 0.12 2.53 10.34
C SER A 166 -0.21 3.18 11.69
N LEU A 167 -0.55 2.37 12.65
CA LEU A 167 -0.80 2.86 14.02
C LEU A 167 0.46 3.43 14.70
N THR A 168 1.67 3.12 14.20
CA THR A 168 2.93 3.67 14.69
C THR A 168 3.42 4.90 13.90
N THR A 169 2.68 5.34 12.89
CA THR A 169 3.08 6.47 12.03
C THR A 169 3.20 7.76 12.81
N GLY A 170 4.40 8.36 12.77
CA GLY A 170 4.73 9.58 13.49
C GLY A 170 4.05 10.83 12.89
N TRP A 171 4.09 11.92 13.68
CA TRP A 171 3.40 13.18 13.38
C TRP A 171 3.77 13.79 12.01
N ALA A 172 5.03 13.78 11.63
CA ALA A 172 5.50 14.42 10.38
C ALA A 172 4.84 13.81 9.14
N VAL A 173 4.74 12.47 9.08
CA VAL A 173 4.10 11.75 7.97
C VAL A 173 2.59 11.99 7.98
N ARG A 174 1.94 11.94 9.15
CA ARG A 174 0.51 12.23 9.29
C ARG A 174 0.17 13.66 8.82
N ARG A 175 1.01 14.63 9.16
CA ARG A 175 0.85 16.01 8.69
C ARG A 175 0.95 16.10 7.18
N ARG A 176 1.98 15.48 6.57
CA ARG A 176 2.15 15.45 5.11
C ARG A 176 0.94 14.86 4.40
N ILE A 177 0.39 13.75 4.90
CA ILE A 177 -0.82 13.10 4.37
C ILE A 177 -2.00 14.08 4.35
N ARG A 178 -2.23 14.80 5.45
CA ARG A 178 -3.32 15.78 5.53
C ARG A 178 -3.09 16.98 4.63
N GLU A 179 -1.87 17.51 4.57
CA GLU A 179 -1.50 18.61 3.67
C GLU A 179 -1.68 18.22 2.20
N ALA A 180 -1.27 16.99 1.81
CA ALA A 180 -1.49 16.46 0.47
C ALA A 180 -3.00 16.37 0.14
N SER A 181 -3.81 15.82 1.05
CA SER A 181 -5.26 15.73 0.86
C SER A 181 -5.91 17.10 0.72
N LEU A 182 -5.52 18.08 1.53
CA LEU A 182 -6.01 19.47 1.44
C LEU A 182 -5.62 20.14 0.12
N ALA A 183 -4.50 19.73 -0.49
CA ALA A 183 -4.07 20.16 -1.81
C ALA A 183 -4.72 19.36 -2.97
N ASN A 184 -5.74 18.57 -2.71
CA ASN A 184 -6.42 17.68 -3.67
C ASN A 184 -5.51 16.59 -4.26
N ILE A 185 -4.43 16.24 -3.59
CA ILE A 185 -3.57 15.10 -3.93
C ILE A 185 -4.18 13.85 -3.29
N ALA A 186 -4.47 12.82 -4.09
CA ALA A 186 -5.00 11.56 -3.58
C ALA A 186 -3.94 10.86 -2.71
N VAL A 187 -4.34 10.24 -1.61
CA VAL A 187 -3.39 9.54 -0.75
C VAL A 187 -3.72 8.05 -0.64
N LEU A 188 -2.71 7.22 -0.93
CA LEU A 188 -2.72 5.77 -0.68
C LEU A 188 -1.92 5.49 0.59
N GLY A 189 -2.51 4.81 1.55
CA GLY A 189 -1.78 4.29 2.72
C GLY A 189 -1.07 2.99 2.36
N THR A 190 0.23 2.92 2.59
CA THR A 190 1.04 1.69 2.47
C THR A 190 1.55 1.26 3.84
N ASP A 191 2.14 0.07 3.94
CA ASP A 191 2.79 -0.44 5.17
C ASP A 191 1.88 -0.37 6.42
N ALA A 192 0.58 -0.66 6.25
CA ALA A 192 -0.40 -0.58 7.32
C ALA A 192 -0.21 -1.63 8.42
N PHE A 193 0.60 -2.67 8.18
CA PHE A 193 0.77 -3.84 9.03
C PHE A 193 2.19 -3.95 9.58
N PRO A 194 2.54 -3.24 10.68
CA PRO A 194 3.86 -3.39 11.31
C PRO A 194 4.08 -4.85 11.73
N PRO A 195 5.10 -5.54 11.17
CA PRO A 195 5.27 -6.98 11.40
C PRO A 195 5.47 -7.35 12.87
N GLU A 196 6.10 -6.46 13.63
CA GLU A 196 6.34 -6.62 15.06
C GLU A 196 5.05 -6.56 15.89
N LEU A 197 4.00 -5.91 15.38
CA LEU A 197 2.70 -5.79 16.06
C LEU A 197 1.67 -6.80 15.56
N CYS A 198 1.74 -7.18 14.28
CA CYS A 198 0.77 -8.10 13.69
C CYS A 198 1.08 -9.59 13.98
N ARG A 199 2.33 -9.93 14.31
CA ARG A 199 2.67 -11.30 14.69
C ARG A 199 2.27 -11.57 16.14
N ALA A 200 1.54 -12.66 16.37
CA ALA A 200 1.21 -13.09 17.71
C ALA A 200 2.47 -13.27 18.57
N PRO A 201 2.49 -12.75 19.81
CA PRO A 201 3.62 -12.95 20.71
C PRO A 201 3.78 -14.44 20.99
N THR A 202 4.96 -14.97 20.69
CA THR A 202 5.30 -16.34 21.07
C THR A 202 5.39 -16.40 22.59
N GLN A 203 4.55 -17.19 23.25
CA GLN A 203 4.73 -17.54 24.65
C GLN A 203 6.13 -18.16 24.79
N SER A 204 6.97 -17.59 25.65
CA SER A 204 8.32 -18.14 25.90
C SER A 204 8.16 -19.60 26.31
N PRO A 205 8.73 -20.57 25.61
CA PRO A 205 8.72 -21.93 26.10
C PRO A 205 9.53 -21.98 27.40
N THR A 206 8.93 -22.53 28.42
CA THR A 206 9.61 -22.99 29.65
C THR A 206 10.92 -23.69 29.27
N LYS A 207 11.98 -23.34 29.97
CA LYS A 207 13.34 -23.81 29.78
C LYS A 207 13.43 -25.30 29.43
N LEU A 208 13.54 -25.65 28.16
CA LEU A 208 14.21 -26.86 27.65
C LEU A 208 14.23 -26.81 26.09
N GLY A 209 15.42 -26.64 25.51
CA GLY A 209 15.59 -26.87 24.07
C GLY A 209 16.44 -25.85 23.33
N LEU A 210 17.62 -26.25 22.97
CA LEU A 210 18.73 -25.54 22.29
C LEU A 210 18.48 -25.25 20.79
N LEU A 211 17.34 -24.65 20.38
CA LEU A 211 17.20 -24.08 19.02
C LEU A 211 16.16 -22.97 19.05
N ARG A 212 16.62 -21.75 19.32
CA ARG A 212 15.82 -20.53 19.28
C ARG A 212 15.55 -20.09 17.85
N ARG A 213 14.31 -20.22 17.38
CA ARG A 213 13.76 -19.28 16.40
C ARG A 213 13.12 -18.14 17.20
N SER A 214 13.71 -16.95 17.11
CA SER A 214 13.22 -15.74 17.78
C SER A 214 11.91 -15.28 17.14
N GLY A 215 10.79 -15.62 17.79
CA GLY A 215 9.51 -14.90 17.57
C GLY A 215 9.42 -13.69 18.50
N PRO A 216 8.55 -12.70 18.23
CA PRO A 216 8.35 -11.57 19.14
C PRO A 216 7.85 -12.09 20.49
N THR A 217 8.45 -11.59 21.59
CA THR A 217 8.01 -11.86 22.95
C THR A 217 6.92 -10.86 23.35
N ALA A 218 6.09 -11.15 24.36
CA ALA A 218 5.11 -10.20 24.87
C ALA A 218 5.75 -8.84 25.25
N ALA A 219 7.03 -8.84 25.61
CA ALA A 219 7.81 -7.62 25.84
C ALA A 219 8.09 -6.81 24.56
N SER A 220 8.04 -7.42 23.37
CA SER A 220 8.28 -6.72 22.09
C SER A 220 7.02 -6.02 21.54
N VAL A 221 5.84 -6.41 22.01
CA VAL A 221 4.57 -5.76 21.64
C VAL A 221 4.30 -4.54 22.52
N GLY A 222 4.89 -4.50 23.73
CA GLY A 222 4.86 -3.36 24.62
C GLY A 222 3.44 -2.82 24.85
N PRO A 223 3.21 -1.51 24.67
CA PRO A 223 1.91 -0.88 24.91
C PRO A 223 0.81 -1.32 23.94
N TYR A 224 1.15 -2.09 22.89
CA TYR A 224 0.20 -2.60 21.88
C TYR A 224 -0.29 -4.03 22.12
N ALA A 225 -0.04 -4.61 23.32
CA ALA A 225 -0.45 -5.99 23.64
C ALA A 225 -1.96 -6.23 23.45
N PHE A 226 -2.79 -5.21 23.67
CA PHE A 226 -4.25 -5.27 23.50
C PHE A 226 -4.69 -5.65 22.07
N LEU A 227 -3.84 -5.47 21.04
CA LEU A 227 -4.14 -5.88 19.67
C LEU A 227 -4.38 -7.38 19.57
N HIS A 228 -3.73 -8.18 20.41
CA HIS A 228 -3.88 -9.63 20.44
C HIS A 228 -4.92 -10.13 21.48
N GLU A 229 -5.47 -9.21 22.28
CA GLU A 229 -6.45 -9.53 23.33
C GLU A 229 -7.87 -9.10 22.96
N THR A 230 -8.03 -8.34 21.85
CA THR A 230 -9.33 -7.81 21.42
C THR A 230 -10.18 -8.92 20.79
N ARG A 231 -11.26 -9.29 21.47
CA ARG A 231 -12.13 -10.39 21.04
C ARG A 231 -12.73 -10.15 19.64
N GLY A 232 -12.66 -11.18 18.79
CA GLY A 232 -13.26 -11.17 17.46
C GLY A 232 -12.50 -10.33 16.44
N TRP A 233 -11.26 -9.94 16.75
CA TRP A 233 -10.36 -9.21 15.88
C TRP A 233 -8.97 -9.82 15.90
N GLU A 234 -8.37 -9.93 14.71
CA GLU A 234 -6.95 -10.16 14.59
C GLU A 234 -6.18 -8.83 14.61
N ALA A 235 -4.90 -8.86 14.97
CA ALA A 235 -4.10 -7.64 15.09
C ALA A 235 -3.99 -6.87 13.78
N ASP A 236 -3.86 -7.56 12.63
CA ASP A 236 -3.83 -6.95 11.30
C ASP A 236 -5.18 -6.32 10.92
N GLU A 237 -6.31 -6.92 11.32
CA GLU A 237 -7.63 -6.31 11.13
C GLU A 237 -7.76 -5.00 11.90
N LEU A 238 -7.27 -4.95 13.15
CA LEU A 238 -7.27 -3.72 13.95
C LEU A 238 -6.35 -2.65 13.36
N CYS A 239 -5.18 -3.05 12.85
CA CYS A 239 -4.28 -2.13 12.14
C CYS A 239 -4.98 -1.51 10.91
N LEU A 240 -5.65 -2.33 10.10
CA LEU A 240 -6.37 -1.87 8.92
C LEU A 240 -7.57 -0.99 9.30
N ALA A 241 -8.39 -1.44 10.26
CA ALA A 241 -9.56 -0.68 10.73
C ALA A 241 -9.16 0.70 11.27
N TYR A 242 -8.08 0.75 12.06
CA TYR A 242 -7.54 2.02 12.54
C TYR A 242 -7.04 2.91 11.40
N ALA A 243 -6.26 2.36 10.46
CA ALA A 243 -5.79 3.13 9.30
C ALA A 243 -6.96 3.71 8.48
N MET A 244 -8.08 3.00 8.38
CA MET A 244 -9.30 3.46 7.71
C MET A 244 -10.02 4.61 8.42
N THR A 245 -9.69 4.90 9.68
CA THR A 245 -10.22 6.08 10.38
C THR A 245 -9.61 7.40 9.90
N GLU A 246 -8.47 7.37 9.18
CA GLU A 246 -7.89 8.58 8.58
C GLU A 246 -8.65 8.95 7.28
N PRO A 247 -9.41 10.05 7.28
CA PRO A 247 -10.25 10.40 6.14
C PRO A 247 -9.46 10.87 4.92
N SER A 248 -8.20 11.27 5.11
CA SER A 248 -7.31 11.71 4.02
C SER A 248 -6.85 10.57 3.12
N LEU A 249 -7.01 9.30 3.53
CA LEU A 249 -6.62 8.14 2.73
C LEU A 249 -7.74 7.73 1.79
N ALA A 250 -7.47 7.67 0.49
CA ALA A 250 -8.42 7.16 -0.50
C ALA A 250 -8.52 5.63 -0.45
N THR A 251 -7.40 4.95 -0.27
CA THR A 251 -7.31 3.49 -0.14
C THR A 251 -6.14 3.11 0.74
N ILE A 252 -6.18 1.91 1.32
CA ILE A 252 -5.08 1.35 2.09
C ILE A 252 -4.65 0.06 1.43
N GLN A 253 -3.36 -0.03 1.14
CA GLN A 253 -2.76 -1.16 0.47
C GLN A 253 -2.63 -2.34 1.44
N ILE A 254 -3.13 -3.49 1.03
CA ILE A 254 -2.93 -4.77 1.71
C ILE A 254 -2.00 -5.65 0.89
N GLU A 255 -1.21 -6.45 1.58
CA GLU A 255 -0.35 -7.48 1.03
C GLU A 255 -0.77 -8.81 1.63
N ALA A 256 -1.10 -9.78 0.79
CA ALA A 256 -1.50 -11.09 1.25
C ALA A 256 -1.00 -12.17 0.30
N VAL A 257 -0.67 -13.32 0.87
CA VAL A 257 -0.16 -14.49 0.14
C VAL A 257 -1.13 -15.66 0.18
N ARG A 258 -2.32 -15.45 0.77
CA ARG A 258 -3.40 -16.45 0.86
C ARG A 258 -4.76 -15.78 0.66
N PRO A 259 -5.68 -16.41 -0.10
CA PRO A 259 -7.02 -15.89 -0.36
C PRO A 259 -7.81 -15.56 0.91
N GLU A 260 -7.76 -16.44 1.93
CA GLU A 260 -8.51 -16.29 3.17
C GLU A 260 -8.12 -15.01 3.95
N VAL A 261 -6.86 -14.59 3.83
CA VAL A 261 -6.39 -13.33 4.44
C VAL A 261 -6.96 -12.12 3.69
N ILE A 262 -7.04 -12.21 2.36
CA ILE A 262 -7.65 -11.15 1.54
C ILE A 262 -9.13 -11.00 1.89
N GLU A 263 -9.90 -12.09 1.92
CA GLU A 263 -11.32 -12.11 2.24
C GLU A 263 -11.58 -11.51 3.64
N ARG A 264 -10.77 -11.91 4.63
CA ARG A 264 -10.87 -11.42 6.00
C ARG A 264 -10.58 -9.92 6.08
N LEU A 265 -9.50 -9.45 5.47
CA LEU A 265 -9.13 -8.02 5.48
C LEU A 265 -10.10 -7.18 4.66
N ALA A 266 -10.62 -7.70 3.55
CA ALA A 266 -11.62 -7.01 2.73
C ALA A 266 -12.98 -6.84 3.43
N ALA A 267 -13.27 -7.61 4.47
CA ALA A 267 -14.46 -7.44 5.30
C ALA A 267 -14.32 -6.31 6.34
N VAL A 268 -13.09 -5.89 6.66
CA VAL A 268 -12.82 -4.88 7.70
C VAL A 268 -13.51 -3.54 7.44
N PRO A 269 -13.60 -3.00 6.20
CA PRO A 269 -14.27 -1.71 5.96
C PRO A 269 -15.74 -1.66 6.37
N ASP A 270 -16.40 -2.82 6.47
CA ASP A 270 -17.81 -2.92 6.84
C ASP A 270 -18.03 -3.17 8.34
N ARG A 271 -16.93 -3.28 9.12
CA ARG A 271 -16.94 -3.47 10.57
C ARG A 271 -16.65 -2.14 11.27
N GLU A 272 -17.23 -1.98 12.45
CA GLU A 272 -16.92 -0.83 13.32
C GLU A 272 -15.74 -1.18 14.22
N LEU A 273 -14.76 -0.27 14.31
CA LEU A 273 -13.65 -0.41 15.24
C LEU A 273 -14.20 -0.48 16.68
N PRO A 274 -13.79 -1.44 17.52
CA PRO A 274 -14.32 -1.58 18.86
C PRO A 274 -14.14 -0.30 19.70
N THR A 275 -15.15 0.04 20.49
CA THR A 275 -15.16 1.26 21.30
C THR A 275 -13.90 1.34 22.18
N GLY A 276 -13.21 2.47 22.13
CA GLY A 276 -12.00 2.72 22.92
C GLY A 276 -10.69 2.25 22.29
N ILE A 277 -10.71 1.35 21.29
CA ILE A 277 -9.47 0.86 20.66
C ILE A 277 -8.70 1.99 19.98
N ALA A 278 -9.36 2.92 19.28
CA ALA A 278 -8.68 4.06 18.68
C ALA A 278 -7.93 4.91 19.74
N ALA A 279 -8.57 5.14 20.89
CA ALA A 279 -7.93 5.86 21.99
C ALA A 279 -6.75 5.09 22.59
N GLN A 280 -6.88 3.77 22.76
CA GLN A 280 -5.78 2.92 23.25
C GLN A 280 -4.58 2.96 22.28
N ILE A 281 -4.82 2.91 20.96
CA ILE A 281 -3.77 3.02 19.95
C ILE A 281 -3.06 4.37 20.06
N GLU A 282 -3.79 5.48 20.17
CA GLU A 282 -3.19 6.81 20.30
C GLU A 282 -2.38 6.95 21.59
N MET A 283 -2.87 6.43 22.71
CA MET A 283 -2.12 6.40 23.98
C MET A 283 -0.84 5.57 23.86
N ALA A 284 -0.92 4.37 23.27
CA ALA A 284 0.23 3.50 23.06
C ALA A 284 1.29 4.16 22.15
N ARG A 285 0.86 4.91 21.13
CA ARG A 285 1.76 5.65 20.24
C ARG A 285 2.50 6.76 21.00
N ILE A 286 1.79 7.57 21.79
CA ILE A 286 2.39 8.65 22.60
C ILE A 286 3.38 8.07 23.60
N ASP A 287 3.03 6.98 24.27
CA ASP A 287 3.93 6.29 25.20
C ASP A 287 5.19 5.77 24.53
N SER A 288 5.06 5.27 23.30
CA SER A 288 6.19 4.77 22.50
C SER A 288 7.11 5.91 22.05
N GLU A 289 6.55 7.04 21.62
CA GLU A 289 7.31 8.25 21.26
C GLU A 289 8.07 8.82 22.46
N ASN A 290 7.47 8.83 23.66
CA ASN A 290 8.08 9.33 24.90
C ASN A 290 9.20 8.41 25.44
N ARG A 291 9.17 7.12 25.13
CA ARG A 291 10.19 6.13 25.52
C ARG A 291 11.37 6.04 24.56
N ALA A 292 11.23 6.54 23.33
CA ALA A 292 12.35 6.61 22.40
C ALA A 292 13.40 7.58 22.95
N PRO A 293 14.65 7.14 23.21
CA PRO A 293 15.70 8.04 23.68
C PRO A 293 15.91 9.13 22.63
N GLY A 294 15.87 10.39 23.07
CA GLY A 294 15.82 11.60 22.26
C GLY A 294 16.77 11.57 21.06
N ARG A 295 16.23 11.89 19.89
CA ARG A 295 16.98 12.35 18.73
C ARG A 295 17.14 13.85 18.76
#